data_94b4c1db1558812258987ac7d9a9dbc6
#
_entry.id   94b4c1db1558812258987ac7d9a9dbc6
#
_cell.length_a   1.000
_cell.length_b   1.000
_cell.length_c   1.000
_cell.angle_alpha   90.00
_cell.angle_beta   90.00
_cell.angle_gamma   90.00
#
_symmetry.space_group_name_H-M   'P 1'
#
loop_
_entity.id
_entity.type
_entity.pdbx_description
1 polymer ?
#
loop_
_entity_poly.entity_id
_entity_poly.type
_entity_poly.pdbx_seq_one_letter_code
_entity_poly.pdbx_strand_id
1 'polypeptide(L)'
;MNRNDRLIYFAIFIVVLAQLVICNYLFLGPLATLTLLPVAVLFIPLKHKSAAAMLLAFLMGLLVDWLSDGVLGLNAAALVPVAFARDFLIRLFVGEDTVVRMDPVTVNKPGWFRMIAMISVAILLFLLVYVPLDSAGERSLGFNAARIGISYAVSLLAGIALSAGVTDIVTYCI
;
A
#
# COMPACT_ATOMS: atom_id res chain seq x y z
N MET A 1 4.02 24.14 -1.86
CA MET A 1 3.51 22.86 -1.31
C MET A 1 2.23 23.17 -0.55
N ASN A 2 1.07 22.69 -1.04
CA ASN A 2 -0.23 22.95 -0.43
C ASN A 2 -0.32 22.33 0.98
N ARG A 3 -1.14 22.91 1.87
CA ARG A 3 -1.37 22.37 3.23
C ARG A 3 -1.81 20.91 3.19
N ASN A 4 -2.66 20.58 2.24
CA ASN A 4 -3.18 19.21 2.03
C ASN A 4 -2.07 18.21 1.64
N ASP A 5 -1.10 18.63 0.82
CA ASP A 5 0.03 17.78 0.45
C ASP A 5 0.89 17.40 1.67
N ARG A 6 1.12 18.36 2.57
CA ARG A 6 1.90 18.12 3.81
C ARG A 6 1.21 17.11 4.71
N LEU A 7 -0.11 17.19 4.83
CA LEU A 7 -0.90 16.25 5.63
C LEU A 7 -0.85 14.83 5.04
N ILE A 8 -0.94 14.71 3.71
CA ILE A 8 -0.85 13.40 3.04
C ILE A 8 0.54 12.77 3.24
N TYR A 9 1.63 13.54 3.07
CA TYR A 9 2.98 13.01 3.33
C TYR A 9 3.18 12.63 4.80
N PHE A 10 2.62 13.41 5.71
CA PHE A 10 2.65 13.08 7.14
C PHE A 10 1.86 11.80 7.43
N ALA A 11 0.69 11.62 6.82
CA ALA A 11 -0.07 10.38 6.93
C ALA A 11 0.70 9.18 6.36
N ILE A 12 1.32 9.30 5.18
CA ILE A 12 2.17 8.26 4.60
C ILE A 12 3.33 7.92 5.55
N PHE A 13 3.98 8.91 6.13
CA PHE A 13 5.06 8.70 7.10
C PHE A 13 4.59 7.93 8.33
N ILE A 14 3.42 8.27 8.89
CA ILE A 14 2.81 7.53 10.01
C ILE A 14 2.54 6.08 9.61
N VAL A 15 2.03 5.84 8.40
CA VAL A 15 1.75 4.48 7.91
C VAL A 15 3.05 3.66 7.80
N VAL A 16 4.11 4.26 7.31
CA VAL A 16 5.43 3.60 7.22
C VAL A 16 5.96 3.28 8.62
N LEU A 17 5.82 4.20 9.58
CA LEU A 17 6.18 3.94 10.99
C LEU A 17 5.33 2.83 11.60
N ALA A 18 4.02 2.83 11.36
CA ALA A 18 3.13 1.77 11.82
C ALA A 18 3.53 0.41 11.22
N GLN A 19 3.90 0.38 9.94
CA GLN A 19 4.40 -0.83 9.29
C GLN A 19 5.69 -1.33 9.96
N LEU A 20 6.62 -0.45 10.31
CA LEU A 20 7.85 -0.83 11.01
C LEU A 20 7.56 -1.44 12.39
N VAL A 21 6.64 -0.85 13.15
CA VAL A 21 6.20 -1.39 14.44
C VAL A 21 5.56 -2.77 14.25
N ILE A 22 4.72 -2.93 13.23
CA ILE A 22 4.09 -4.20 12.90
C ILE A 22 5.15 -5.27 12.56
N CYS A 23 6.11 -4.94 11.71
CA CYS A 23 7.18 -5.88 11.32
C CYS A 23 8.04 -6.30 12.51
N ASN A 24 8.35 -5.38 13.43
CA ASN A 24 9.25 -5.65 14.55
C ASN A 24 8.58 -6.27 15.78
N TYR A 25 7.30 -5.98 16.01
CA TYR A 25 6.61 -6.40 17.24
C TYR A 25 5.46 -7.39 17.04
N LEU A 26 4.84 -7.43 15.86
CA LEU A 26 3.73 -8.34 15.56
C LEU A 26 4.22 -9.55 14.78
N PHE A 27 4.64 -10.58 15.50
CA PHE A 27 4.94 -11.86 14.88
C PHE A 27 3.64 -12.66 14.72
N LEU A 28 3.01 -12.55 13.53
CA LEU A 28 1.78 -13.28 13.19
C LEU A 28 2.04 -14.75 12.78
N GLY A 29 3.27 -15.20 12.93
CA GLY A 29 3.70 -16.54 12.51
C GLY A 29 4.06 -16.62 11.01
N PRO A 30 4.51 -17.80 10.55
CA PRO A 30 5.01 -17.97 9.17
C PRO A 30 3.91 -17.92 8.10
N LEU A 31 2.63 -17.98 8.49
CA LEU A 31 1.47 -18.04 7.59
C LEU A 31 0.82 -16.68 7.33
N ALA A 32 1.10 -15.66 8.13
CA ALA A 32 0.43 -14.37 7.99
C ALA A 32 1.43 -13.22 7.97
N THR A 33 1.36 -12.39 6.94
CA THR A 33 2.10 -11.12 6.85
C THR A 33 1.10 -9.98 6.74
N LEU A 34 1.15 -9.03 7.68
CA LEU A 34 0.32 -7.83 7.64
C LEU A 34 1.08 -6.72 6.91
N THR A 35 0.51 -6.18 5.85
CA THR A 35 1.11 -5.08 5.10
C THR A 35 0.13 -3.93 4.87
N LEU A 36 0.57 -2.72 5.21
CA LEU A 36 -0.12 -1.46 4.96
C LEU A 36 0.53 -0.65 3.83
N LEU A 37 1.72 -1.07 3.38
CA LEU A 37 2.51 -0.35 2.38
C LEU A 37 1.79 -0.14 1.04
N PRO A 38 1.05 -1.12 0.48
CA PRO A 38 0.31 -0.90 -0.77
C PRO A 38 -0.71 0.23 -0.65
N VAL A 39 -1.34 0.37 0.52
CA VAL A 39 -2.30 1.44 0.79
C VAL A 39 -1.59 2.80 0.82
N ALA A 40 -0.43 2.88 1.48
CA ALA A 40 0.39 4.11 1.49
C ALA A 40 0.77 4.56 0.07
N VAL A 41 1.12 3.61 -0.81
CA VAL A 41 1.45 3.92 -2.23
C VAL A 41 0.26 4.49 -2.99
N LEU A 42 -0.96 4.00 -2.75
CA LEU A 42 -2.17 4.54 -3.38
C LEU A 42 -2.45 5.99 -2.99
N PHE A 43 -2.09 6.40 -1.76
CA PHE A 43 -2.28 7.76 -1.26
C PHE A 43 -1.17 8.75 -1.67
N ILE A 44 -0.11 8.31 -2.36
CA ILE A 44 0.90 9.25 -2.91
C ILE A 44 0.17 10.28 -3.81
N PRO A 45 0.41 11.59 -3.66
CA PRO A 45 -0.26 12.61 -4.48
C PRO A 45 -0.07 12.39 -5.98
N LEU A 46 -1.15 12.52 -6.76
CA LEU A 46 -1.18 12.29 -8.22
C LEU A 46 -0.33 13.28 -9.03
N LYS A 47 0.10 14.39 -8.42
CA LYS A 47 1.03 15.34 -9.04
C LYS A 47 2.40 14.73 -9.40
N HIS A 48 2.77 13.62 -8.75
CA HIS A 48 3.98 12.88 -9.09
C HIS A 48 3.72 12.00 -10.30
N LYS A 49 4.55 12.15 -11.33
CA LYS A 49 4.54 11.24 -12.48
C LYS A 49 4.77 9.80 -11.99
N SER A 50 4.27 8.83 -12.74
CA SER A 50 4.36 7.41 -12.40
C SER A 50 5.79 6.97 -12.00
N ALA A 51 6.82 7.45 -12.74
CA ALA A 51 8.21 7.15 -12.40
C ALA A 51 8.64 7.68 -11.02
N ALA A 52 8.21 8.88 -10.63
CA ALA A 52 8.51 9.42 -9.31
C ALA A 52 7.77 8.67 -8.20
N ALA A 53 6.53 8.24 -8.45
CA ALA A 53 5.79 7.40 -7.53
C ALA A 53 6.44 6.02 -7.34
N MET A 54 6.95 5.41 -8.41
CA MET A 54 7.72 4.16 -8.35
C MET A 54 9.00 4.32 -7.52
N LEU A 55 9.72 5.43 -7.71
CA LEU A 55 10.93 5.72 -6.94
C LEU A 55 10.62 5.93 -5.45
N LEU A 56 9.56 6.67 -5.13
CA LEU A 56 9.11 6.86 -3.75
C LEU A 56 8.68 5.53 -3.11
N ALA A 57 7.94 4.70 -3.84
CA ALA A 57 7.52 3.38 -3.37
C ALA A 57 8.74 2.46 -3.12
N PHE A 58 9.71 2.48 -4.03
CA PHE A 58 10.97 1.76 -3.87
C PHE A 58 11.72 2.20 -2.62
N LEU A 59 11.88 3.51 -2.42
CA LEU A 59 12.56 4.06 -1.24
C LEU A 59 11.82 3.72 0.06
N MET A 60 10.48 3.80 0.08
CA MET A 60 9.67 3.39 1.23
C MET A 60 9.85 1.91 1.55
N GLY A 61 9.80 1.05 0.53
CA GLY A 61 10.02 -0.39 0.70
C GLY A 61 11.42 -0.70 1.22
N LEU A 62 12.45 -0.07 0.63
CA LEU A 62 13.84 -0.25 1.05
C LEU A 62 14.08 0.21 2.50
N LEU A 63 13.44 1.32 2.91
CA LEU A 63 13.53 1.82 4.27
C LEU A 63 12.90 0.84 5.27
N VAL A 64 11.75 0.26 4.93
CA VAL A 64 11.12 -0.77 5.76
C VAL A 64 11.98 -2.01 5.81
N ASP A 65 12.53 -2.48 4.68
CA ASP A 65 13.41 -3.64 4.63
C ASP A 65 14.68 -3.45 5.49
N TRP A 66 15.24 -2.24 5.47
CA TRP A 66 16.45 -1.93 6.23
C TRP A 66 16.21 -1.83 7.74
N LEU A 67 15.04 -1.35 8.16
CA LEU A 67 14.70 -1.12 9.57
C LEU A 67 13.95 -2.31 10.21
N SER A 68 13.44 -3.24 9.41
CA SER A 68 12.90 -4.52 9.87
C SER A 68 13.93 -5.60 9.53
N ASP A 69 14.30 -6.47 10.42
CA ASP A 69 15.31 -7.54 10.21
C ASP A 69 14.97 -8.52 9.06
N GLY A 70 14.43 -8.00 7.98
CA GLY A 70 14.00 -8.70 6.78
C GLY A 70 15.07 -8.77 5.69
N VAL A 71 14.70 -9.39 4.57
CA VAL A 71 15.55 -9.45 3.38
C VAL A 71 15.50 -8.11 2.66
N LEU A 72 16.65 -7.45 2.53
CA LEU A 72 16.78 -6.17 1.83
C LEU A 72 16.24 -6.25 0.40
N GLY A 73 15.35 -5.32 0.05
CA GLY A 73 14.79 -5.19 -1.28
C GLY A 73 13.49 -5.97 -1.53
N LEU A 74 13.03 -6.78 -0.58
CA LEU A 74 11.83 -7.61 -0.74
C LEU A 74 10.55 -6.74 -0.84
N ASN A 75 10.33 -5.86 0.15
CA ASN A 75 9.22 -4.91 0.12
C ASN A 75 9.38 -3.90 -1.02
N ALA A 76 10.62 -3.44 -1.28
CA ALA A 76 10.88 -2.52 -2.38
C ALA A 76 10.50 -3.13 -3.73
N ALA A 77 10.89 -4.39 -4.01
CA ALA A 77 10.55 -5.09 -5.25
C ALA A 77 9.04 -5.32 -5.39
N ALA A 78 8.34 -5.62 -4.28
CA ALA A 78 6.90 -5.83 -4.30
C ALA A 78 6.08 -4.54 -4.44
N LEU A 79 6.59 -3.39 -3.97
CA LEU A 79 5.90 -2.10 -4.06
C LEU A 79 6.01 -1.43 -5.44
N VAL A 80 7.09 -1.65 -6.19
CA VAL A 80 7.27 -1.04 -7.51
C VAL A 80 6.16 -1.39 -8.50
N PRO A 81 5.73 -2.66 -8.65
CA PRO A 81 4.58 -3.02 -9.49
C PRO A 81 3.28 -2.36 -9.04
N VAL A 82 3.06 -2.23 -7.73
CA VAL A 82 1.88 -1.54 -7.18
C VAL A 82 1.89 -0.06 -7.56
N ALA A 83 3.04 0.61 -7.42
CA ALA A 83 3.20 2.01 -7.80
C ALA A 83 3.05 2.22 -9.32
N PHE A 84 3.50 1.29 -10.13
CA PHE A 84 3.30 1.30 -11.57
C PHE A 84 1.82 1.15 -11.94
N ALA A 85 1.12 0.20 -11.32
CA ALA A 85 -0.30 -0.04 -11.56
C ALA A 85 -1.20 1.06 -10.95
N ARG A 86 -0.70 1.89 -10.03
CA ARG A 86 -1.47 2.88 -9.27
C ARG A 86 -2.32 3.79 -10.14
N ASP A 87 -1.72 4.42 -11.16
CA ASP A 87 -2.42 5.37 -12.01
C ASP A 87 -3.52 4.69 -12.83
N PHE A 88 -3.30 3.45 -13.25
CA PHE A 88 -4.32 2.61 -13.90
C PHE A 88 -5.45 2.25 -12.93
N LEU A 89 -5.13 1.84 -11.71
CA LEU A 89 -6.12 1.50 -10.68
C LEU A 89 -6.99 2.72 -10.33
N ILE A 90 -6.38 3.89 -10.18
CA ILE A 90 -7.13 5.12 -9.88
C ILE A 90 -8.06 5.49 -11.03
N ARG A 91 -7.61 5.39 -12.29
CA ARG A 91 -8.47 5.63 -13.46
C ARG A 91 -9.65 4.65 -13.50
N LEU A 92 -9.39 3.38 -13.23
CA LEU A 92 -10.39 2.32 -13.30
C LEU A 92 -11.47 2.44 -12.20
N PHE A 93 -11.08 2.71 -10.97
CA PHE A 93 -12.00 2.70 -9.82
C PHE A 93 -12.51 4.07 -9.41
N VAL A 94 -11.71 5.12 -9.54
CA VAL A 94 -12.05 6.48 -9.11
C VAL A 94 -12.54 7.33 -10.28
N GLY A 95 -12.00 7.14 -11.48
CA GLY A 95 -12.34 7.84 -12.69
C GLY A 95 -11.21 8.71 -13.24
N GLU A 96 -11.26 8.96 -14.55
CA GLU A 96 -10.22 9.76 -15.23
C GLU A 96 -10.16 11.22 -14.75
N ASP A 97 -11.30 11.80 -14.38
CA ASP A 97 -11.39 13.18 -13.92
C ASP A 97 -10.49 13.45 -12.69
N THR A 98 -10.36 12.48 -11.79
CA THR A 98 -9.51 12.59 -10.60
C THR A 98 -8.04 12.64 -10.96
N VAL A 99 -7.62 11.86 -11.96
CA VAL A 99 -6.24 11.83 -12.44
C VAL A 99 -5.91 13.12 -13.18
N VAL A 100 -6.84 13.60 -14.02
CA VAL A 100 -6.66 14.84 -14.80
C VAL A 100 -6.59 16.08 -13.90
N ARG A 101 -7.42 16.13 -12.84
CA ARG A 101 -7.44 17.24 -11.87
C ARG A 101 -6.34 17.14 -10.81
N MET A 102 -5.59 16.03 -10.78
CA MET A 102 -4.58 15.75 -9.75
C MET A 102 -5.13 15.87 -8.32
N ASP A 103 -6.40 15.54 -8.14
CA ASP A 103 -7.08 15.60 -6.86
C ASP A 103 -6.61 14.47 -5.93
N PRO A 104 -6.54 14.70 -4.61
CA PRO A 104 -6.23 13.62 -3.67
C PRO A 104 -7.29 12.52 -3.74
N VAL A 105 -6.84 11.27 -3.70
CA VAL A 105 -7.73 10.11 -3.66
C VAL A 105 -8.36 10.05 -2.27
N THR A 106 -9.66 10.38 -2.20
CA THR A 106 -10.45 10.43 -0.96
C THR A 106 -11.72 9.59 -1.15
N VAL A 107 -12.16 8.91 -0.10
CA VAL A 107 -13.34 8.00 -0.15
C VAL A 107 -14.62 8.70 -0.63
N ASN A 108 -14.78 9.98 -0.36
CA ASN A 108 -15.98 10.73 -0.71
C ASN A 108 -16.28 10.86 -2.22
N LYS A 109 -15.25 10.70 -3.08
CA LYS A 109 -15.42 10.79 -4.54
C LYS A 109 -15.83 9.45 -5.19
N PRO A 110 -15.13 8.32 -4.95
CA PRO A 110 -15.45 7.07 -5.63
C PRO A 110 -16.51 6.21 -4.92
N GLY A 111 -16.86 6.54 -3.68
CA GLY A 111 -17.68 5.69 -2.80
C GLY A 111 -16.87 4.53 -2.18
N TRP A 112 -17.31 4.05 -1.03
CA TRP A 112 -16.61 3.04 -0.22
C TRP A 112 -16.29 1.76 -0.99
N PHE A 113 -17.23 1.26 -1.79
CA PHE A 113 -17.05 0.00 -2.51
C PHE A 113 -15.90 0.05 -3.52
N ARG A 114 -15.79 1.15 -4.29
CA ARG A 114 -14.73 1.31 -5.29
C ARG A 114 -13.36 1.48 -4.61
N MET A 115 -13.32 2.18 -3.49
CA MET A 115 -12.11 2.36 -2.70
C MET A 115 -11.60 1.02 -2.15
N ILE A 116 -12.50 0.21 -1.57
CA ILE A 116 -12.18 -1.14 -1.08
C ILE A 116 -11.68 -2.02 -2.22
N ALA A 117 -12.33 -2.00 -3.38
CA ALA A 117 -11.91 -2.77 -4.55
C ALA A 117 -10.50 -2.36 -5.03
N MET A 118 -10.20 -1.06 -5.05
CA MET A 118 -8.89 -0.55 -5.42
C MET A 118 -7.80 -1.01 -4.43
N ILE A 119 -8.05 -0.90 -3.12
CA ILE A 119 -7.15 -1.36 -2.05
C ILE A 119 -6.94 -2.87 -2.16
N SER A 120 -8.02 -3.63 -2.39
CA SER A 120 -8.01 -5.08 -2.56
C SER A 120 -7.06 -5.52 -3.69
N VAL A 121 -7.16 -4.90 -4.86
CA VAL A 121 -6.29 -5.21 -6.00
C VAL A 121 -4.84 -4.83 -5.71
N ALA A 122 -4.59 -3.69 -5.06
CA ALA A 122 -3.24 -3.26 -4.71
C ALA A 122 -2.56 -4.22 -3.72
N ILE A 123 -3.27 -4.66 -2.68
CA ILE A 123 -2.77 -5.65 -1.71
C ILE A 123 -2.51 -6.98 -2.40
N LEU A 124 -3.43 -7.44 -3.25
CA LEU A 124 -3.26 -8.69 -3.98
C LEU A 124 -2.02 -8.65 -4.88
N LEU A 125 -1.84 -7.56 -5.64
CA LEU A 125 -0.68 -7.36 -6.49
C LEU A 125 0.64 -7.38 -5.70
N PHE A 126 0.65 -6.73 -4.54
CA PHE A 126 1.79 -6.76 -3.63
C PHE A 126 2.12 -8.17 -3.17
N LEU A 127 1.11 -8.92 -2.65
CA LEU A 127 1.31 -10.26 -2.11
C LEU A 127 1.71 -11.27 -3.18
N LEU A 128 1.23 -11.13 -4.41
CA LEU A 128 1.61 -11.98 -5.54
C LEU A 128 3.10 -11.85 -5.89
N VAL A 129 3.72 -10.72 -5.60
CA VAL A 129 5.16 -10.52 -5.81
C VAL A 129 5.94 -10.85 -4.53
N TYR A 130 5.45 -10.39 -3.39
CA TYR A 130 6.13 -10.52 -2.09
C TYR A 130 6.29 -11.99 -1.67
N VAL A 131 5.19 -12.76 -1.67
CA VAL A 131 5.20 -14.14 -1.11
C VAL A 131 6.11 -15.10 -1.89
N PRO A 132 6.11 -15.12 -3.25
CA PRO A 132 7.03 -15.95 -4.00
C PRO A 132 8.50 -15.54 -3.81
N LEU A 133 8.80 -14.24 -3.72
CA LEU A 133 10.15 -13.75 -3.48
C LEU A 133 10.65 -14.12 -2.08
N ASP A 134 9.81 -13.96 -1.05
CA ASP A 134 10.13 -14.31 0.33
C ASP A 134 10.31 -15.82 0.52
N SER A 135 9.59 -16.64 -0.23
CA SER A 135 9.74 -18.10 -0.16
C SER A 135 10.95 -18.64 -0.93
N ALA A 136 11.57 -17.83 -1.80
CA ALA A 136 12.72 -18.19 -2.64
C ALA A 136 12.61 -19.56 -3.34
N GLY A 137 11.38 -20.05 -3.54
CA GLY A 137 11.11 -21.38 -4.13
C GLY A 137 11.25 -22.57 -3.18
N GLU A 138 11.62 -22.36 -1.92
CA GLU A 138 11.81 -23.45 -0.95
C GLU A 138 10.50 -24.03 -0.41
N ARG A 139 9.39 -23.24 -0.47
CA ARG A 139 8.09 -23.63 0.07
C ARG A 139 7.15 -24.17 -0.99
N SER A 140 6.29 -25.12 -0.62
CA SER A 140 5.29 -25.67 -1.55
C SER A 140 4.31 -24.61 -2.03
N LEU A 141 3.82 -24.75 -3.27
CA LEU A 141 2.82 -23.85 -3.87
C LEU A 141 1.55 -23.76 -3.01
N GLY A 142 1.10 -24.86 -2.40
CA GLY A 142 -0.06 -24.87 -1.51
C GLY A 142 0.15 -24.02 -0.25
N PHE A 143 1.34 -24.06 0.34
CA PHE A 143 1.68 -23.22 1.48
C PHE A 143 1.68 -21.72 1.11
N ASN A 144 2.27 -21.38 -0.03
CA ASN A 144 2.30 -20.00 -0.53
C ASN A 144 0.89 -19.48 -0.85
N ALA A 145 0.03 -20.31 -1.44
CA ALA A 145 -1.36 -19.95 -1.70
C ALA A 145 -2.15 -19.67 -0.41
N ALA A 146 -2.01 -20.55 0.59
CA ALA A 146 -2.63 -20.34 1.90
C ALA A 146 -2.13 -19.07 2.59
N ARG A 147 -0.81 -18.80 2.52
CA ARG A 147 -0.18 -17.59 3.06
C ARG A 147 -0.70 -16.33 2.38
N ILE A 148 -0.82 -16.32 1.04
CA ILE A 148 -1.41 -15.20 0.29
C ILE A 148 -2.86 -14.97 0.77
N GLY A 149 -3.68 -16.01 0.87
CA GLY A 149 -5.08 -15.89 1.28
C GLY A 149 -5.25 -15.30 2.68
N ILE A 150 -4.50 -15.80 3.66
CA ILE A 150 -4.56 -15.31 5.06
C ILE A 150 -4.02 -13.89 5.15
N SER A 151 -2.85 -13.63 4.56
CA SER A 151 -2.23 -12.29 4.55
C SER A 151 -3.10 -11.26 3.84
N TYR A 152 -3.77 -11.65 2.76
CA TYR A 152 -4.72 -10.82 2.04
C TYR A 152 -5.89 -10.40 2.93
N ALA A 153 -6.55 -11.36 3.61
CA ALA A 153 -7.70 -11.07 4.47
C ALA A 153 -7.32 -10.10 5.62
N VAL A 154 -6.19 -10.36 6.29
CA VAL A 154 -5.72 -9.54 7.41
C VAL A 154 -5.30 -8.14 6.93
N SER A 155 -4.53 -8.06 5.84
CA SER A 155 -4.08 -6.78 5.27
C SER A 155 -5.23 -5.96 4.70
N LEU A 156 -6.26 -6.61 4.13
CA LEU A 156 -7.44 -5.91 3.61
C LEU A 156 -8.23 -5.25 4.75
N LEU A 157 -8.48 -5.95 5.85
CA LEU A 157 -9.17 -5.39 7.03
C LEU A 157 -8.39 -4.19 7.60
N ALA A 158 -7.10 -4.34 7.77
CA ALA A 158 -6.23 -3.25 8.25
C ALA A 158 -6.16 -2.09 7.25
N GLY A 159 -6.11 -2.36 5.95
CA GLY A 159 -6.10 -1.35 4.89
C GLY A 159 -7.40 -0.54 4.82
N ILE A 160 -8.56 -1.18 5.03
CA ILE A 160 -9.85 -0.49 5.09
C ILE A 160 -9.89 0.43 6.32
N ALA A 161 -9.49 -0.06 7.49
CA ALA A 161 -9.45 0.74 8.71
C ALA A 161 -8.53 1.95 8.56
N LEU A 162 -7.35 1.75 7.95
CA LEU A 162 -6.40 2.82 7.66
C LEU A 162 -6.97 3.85 6.68
N SER A 163 -7.61 3.40 5.60
CA SER A 163 -8.18 4.30 4.59
C SER A 163 -9.29 5.18 5.16
N ALA A 164 -10.10 4.66 6.09
CA ALA A 164 -11.09 5.42 6.81
C ALA A 164 -10.44 6.54 7.63
N GLY A 165 -9.42 6.21 8.44
CA GLY A 165 -8.70 7.19 9.27
C GLY A 165 -7.99 8.27 8.46
N VAL A 166 -7.33 7.90 7.36
CA VAL A 166 -6.66 8.88 6.47
C VAL A 166 -7.68 9.81 5.81
N THR A 167 -8.83 9.28 5.39
CA THR A 167 -9.91 10.08 4.79
C THR A 167 -10.47 11.08 5.77
N ASP A 168 -10.71 10.67 7.02
CA ASP A 168 -11.21 11.56 8.07
C ASP A 168 -10.23 12.71 8.30
N ILE A 169 -8.94 12.42 8.45
CA ILE A 169 -7.90 13.45 8.62
C ILE A 169 -7.90 14.44 7.47
N VAL A 170 -7.98 13.96 6.22
CA VAL A 170 -7.99 14.83 5.04
C VAL A 170 -9.29 15.65 4.97
N THR A 171 -10.44 15.07 5.33
CA THR A 171 -11.75 15.74 5.27
C THR A 171 -11.91 16.79 6.37
N TYR A 172 -11.43 16.54 7.59
CA TYR A 172 -11.50 17.50 8.69
C TYR A 172 -10.52 18.68 8.55
N CYS A 173 -9.51 18.57 7.71
CA CYS A 173 -8.51 19.62 7.51
C CYS A 173 -8.75 20.50 6.26
N ILE A 174 -9.79 20.22 5.47
CA ILE A 174 -10.26 21.03 4.34
C ILE A 174 -11.40 21.93 4.78
#